data_c2bded9d3a379c2a5c9d9cf50720742f
#
_entry.id   c2bded9d3a379c2a5c9d9cf50720742f
#
_cell.length_a   1.000
_cell.length_b   1.000
_cell.length_c   1.000
_cell.angle_alpha   90.00
_cell.angle_beta   90.00
_cell.angle_gamma   90.00
#
_symmetry.space_group_name_H-M   'P 1'
#
loop_
_entity.id
_entity.type
_entity.pdbx_description
1 polymer ?
#
loop_
_entity_poly.entity_id
_entity_poly.type
_entity_poly.pdbx_seq_one_letter_code
_entity_poly.pdbx_strand_id
1 'polypeptide(L)' 'MRHKKVTQQEKEKMWKLFQELGSYTKVAKKLHRNPATVSRHVHEYEAAVNAASVILNAQIENKE' A
#
# COMPACT_ATOMS: atom_id res chain seq x y z
N MET A 1 22.03 7.01 -9.54
CA MET A 1 21.47 6.92 -9.30
C MET A 1 21.01 6.73 -8.91
N ARG A 2 20.76 6.66 -8.57
CA ARG A 2 20.39 6.57 -8.09
C ARG A 2 19.49 6.20 -7.35
N HIS A 3 18.73 6.70 -6.97
CA HIS A 3 17.73 6.32 -6.11
C HIS A 3 16.69 5.64 -6.87
N LYS A 4 16.29 4.45 -6.43
CA LYS A 4 15.20 3.81 -6.99
C LYS A 4 13.99 4.34 -6.39
N LYS A 5 13.10 4.90 -7.17
CA LYS A 5 11.81 5.25 -6.67
C LYS A 5 10.99 4.01 -6.51
N VAL A 6 10.15 3.99 -5.47
CA VAL A 6 9.21 2.88 -5.25
C VAL A 6 8.09 3.01 -6.27
N THR A 7 7.93 2.01 -7.10
CA THR A 7 6.90 2.02 -8.13
C THR A 7 5.55 1.66 -7.56
N GLN A 8 4.51 1.89 -8.36
CA GLN A 8 3.16 1.52 -7.95
C GLN A 8 3.07 0.02 -7.71
N GLN A 9 3.71 -0.76 -8.55
CA GLN A 9 3.71 -2.21 -8.38
C GLN A 9 4.38 -2.61 -7.09
N GLU A 10 5.45 -1.93 -6.73
CA GLU A 10 6.15 -2.23 -5.51
C GLU A 10 5.31 -1.90 -4.29
N LYS A 11 4.58 -0.77 -4.35
CA LYS A 11 3.69 -0.42 -3.26
C LYS A 11 2.61 -1.46 -3.07
N GLU A 12 2.05 -1.94 -4.18
CA GLU A 12 1.05 -2.98 -4.11
C GLU A 12 1.61 -4.24 -3.51
N LYS A 13 2.83 -4.59 -3.89
CA LYS A 13 3.48 -5.78 -3.34
C LYS A 13 3.68 -5.64 -1.84
N MET A 14 4.12 -4.47 -1.40
CA MET A 14 4.29 -4.23 0.02
C MET A 14 2.97 -4.37 0.76
N TRP A 15 1.91 -3.81 0.20
CA TRP A 15 0.60 -3.88 0.82
C TRP A 15 0.12 -5.31 0.92
N LYS A 16 0.26 -6.09 -0.14
CA LYS A 16 -0.15 -7.49 -0.13
C LYS A 16 0.64 -8.29 0.87
N LEU A 17 1.96 -8.07 0.91
CA LEU A 17 2.79 -8.78 1.86
C LEU A 17 2.41 -8.42 3.29
N PHE A 18 2.07 -7.15 3.50
CA PHE A 18 1.65 -6.75 4.83
C PHE A 18 0.36 -7.46 5.24
N GLN A 19 -0.57 -7.64 4.30
CA GLN A 19 -1.79 -8.38 4.60
C GLN A 19 -1.48 -9.82 4.99
N GLU A 20 -0.47 -10.39 4.37
CA GLU A 20 -0.10 -11.77 4.68
C GLU A 20 0.69 -11.90 5.96
N LEU A 21 1.68 -11.03 6.11
CA LEU A 21 2.63 -11.16 7.23
C LEU A 21 2.19 -10.41 8.48
N GLY A 22 1.39 -9.38 8.30
CA GLY A 22 0.87 -8.61 9.43
C GLY A 22 1.91 -7.78 10.15
N SER A 23 3.05 -7.51 9.52
CA SER A 23 4.13 -6.77 10.16
C SER A 23 4.96 -6.03 9.13
N TYR A 24 5.13 -4.73 9.35
CA TYR A 24 5.97 -3.93 8.45
C TYR A 24 7.42 -4.41 8.51
N THR A 25 7.88 -4.81 9.69
CA THR A 25 9.24 -5.28 9.83
C THR A 25 9.48 -6.53 9.00
N LYS A 26 8.55 -7.46 9.02
CA LYS A 26 8.68 -8.67 8.25
C LYS A 26 8.66 -8.38 6.76
N VAL A 27 7.77 -7.50 6.34
CA VAL A 27 7.72 -7.11 4.93
C VAL A 27 9.03 -6.47 4.51
N ALA A 28 9.56 -5.58 5.35
CA ALA A 28 10.79 -4.90 5.04
C ALA A 28 11.94 -5.88 4.90
N LYS A 29 12.01 -6.85 5.78
CA LYS A 29 13.06 -7.86 5.69
C LYS A 29 12.96 -8.65 4.41
N LYS A 30 11.75 -9.01 4.04
CA LYS A 30 11.54 -9.78 2.84
C LYS A 30 11.94 -9.01 1.59
N LEU A 31 11.70 -7.71 1.59
CA LEU A 31 11.98 -6.87 0.43
C LEU A 31 13.31 -6.14 0.54
N HIS A 32 14.04 -6.34 1.64
CA HIS A 32 15.32 -5.66 1.87
C HIS A 32 15.14 -4.15 1.86
N ARG A 33 14.11 -3.69 2.58
CA ARG A 33 13.85 -2.28 2.69
C ARG A 33 13.72 -1.88 4.14
N ASN A 34 13.73 -0.57 4.37
CA ASN A 34 13.58 -0.04 5.71
C ASN A 34 12.12 -0.16 6.14
N PRO A 35 11.85 -0.61 7.38
CA PRO A 35 10.45 -0.74 7.82
C PRO A 35 9.68 0.56 7.76
N ALA A 36 10.33 1.70 8.03
CA ALA A 36 9.65 2.98 7.94
C ALA A 36 9.22 3.27 6.51
N THR A 37 10.05 2.90 5.54
CA THR A 37 9.71 3.08 4.14
C THR A 37 8.53 2.21 3.77
N VAL A 38 8.52 0.97 4.22
CA VAL A 38 7.42 0.06 3.94
C VAL A 38 6.14 0.59 4.54
N SER A 39 6.20 1.03 5.79
CA SER A 39 5.02 1.56 6.47
C SER A 39 4.43 2.74 5.70
N ARG A 40 5.29 3.67 5.28
CA ARG A 40 4.84 4.83 4.56
C ARG A 40 4.15 4.45 3.26
N HIS A 41 4.76 3.57 2.49
CA HIS A 41 4.20 3.21 1.19
C HIS A 41 2.95 2.37 1.31
N VAL A 42 2.89 1.51 2.32
CA VAL A 42 1.68 0.74 2.55
C VAL A 42 0.53 1.68 2.91
N HIS A 43 0.80 2.66 3.76
CA HIS A 43 -0.24 3.63 4.12
C HIS A 43 -0.69 4.44 2.92
N GLU A 44 0.25 4.84 2.07
CA GLU A 44 -0.10 5.60 0.88
C GLU A 44 -0.96 4.77 -0.06
N TYR A 45 -0.59 3.53 -0.25
CA TYR A 45 -1.34 2.65 -1.14
C TYR A 45 -2.74 2.39 -0.57
N GLU A 46 -2.80 2.14 0.71
CA GLU A 46 -4.07 1.85 1.36
C GLU A 46 -5.00 3.06 1.30
N ALA A 47 -4.46 4.25 1.48
CA ALA A 47 -5.24 5.47 1.39
C ALA A 47 -5.81 5.64 -0.02
N ALA A 48 -5.01 5.34 -1.04
CA ALA A 48 -5.48 5.44 -2.41
C ALA A 48 -6.57 4.42 -2.70
N VAL A 49 -6.40 3.21 -2.22
CA VAL A 49 -7.40 2.16 -2.41
C VAL A 49 -8.69 2.54 -1.69
N ASN A 50 -8.58 3.01 -0.47
CA ASN A 50 -9.76 3.39 0.29
C ASN A 50 -10.48 4.56 -0.34
N ALA A 51 -9.73 5.53 -0.85
CA ALA A 51 -10.35 6.68 -1.50
C ALA A 51 -11.14 6.24 -2.72
N ALA A 52 -10.55 5.37 -3.53
CA ALA A 52 -11.24 4.86 -4.72
C ALA A 52 -12.49 4.09 -4.31
N SER A 53 -12.36 3.29 -3.27
CA SER A 53 -13.48 2.49 -2.78
C SER A 53 -14.62 3.36 -2.28
N VAL A 54 -14.27 4.43 -1.56
CA VAL A 54 -15.28 5.34 -1.05
C VAL A 54 -16.01 6.02 -2.19
N ILE A 55 -15.27 6.43 -3.21
CA ILE A 55 -15.90 7.08 -4.34
C ILE A 55 -16.87 6.14 -5.04
N LEU A 56 -16.45 4.91 -5.25
CA LEU A 56 -17.31 3.93 -5.88
C LEU A 56 -18.54 3.64 -5.03
N ASN A 57 -18.35 3.50 -3.74
CA ASN A 57 -19.46 3.22 -2.86
C ASN A 57 -20.44 4.38 -2.81
N ALA A 58 -19.90 5.59 -2.79
CA ALA A 58 -20.76 6.76 -2.77
C ALA A 58 -21.61 6.83 -4.03
N GLN A 59 -21.03 6.48 -5.18
CA GLN A 59 -21.78 6.50 -6.41
C GLN A 59 -22.88 5.45 -6.41
N ILE A 60 -22.57 4.29 -5.89
CA ILE A 60 -23.56 3.22 -5.80
C ILE A 60 -24.68 3.61 -4.88
N GLU A 61 -24.34 4.20 -3.74
CA GLU A 61 -25.35 4.60 -2.78
C GLU A 61 -26.22 5.71 -3.29
N ASN A 62 -25.64 6.59 -4.08
CA ASN A 62 -26.40 7.69 -4.62
C ASN A 62 -27.49 7.24 -5.57
N LYS A 63 -27.34 6.07 -6.10
CA LYS A 63 -28.34 5.56 -7.00
C LYS A 63 -29.61 5.15 -6.29
N GLU A 64 -29.52 4.98 -5.04
CA GLU A 64 -30.71 4.70 -4.30
C GLU A 64 -31.50 5.96 -4.11
#